data_bf06ce9a1c54fd5fe8a8962eac6c1129
#
_entry.id   bf06ce9a1c54fd5fe8a8962eac6c1129
#
_cell.length_a   1.000
_cell.length_b   1.000
_cell.length_c   1.000
_cell.angle_alpha   90.00
_cell.angle_beta   90.00
_cell.angle_gamma   90.00
#
_symmetry.space_group_name_H-M   'P 1'
#
loop_
_entity.id
_entity.type
_entity.pdbx_description
1 polymer ?
#
loop_
_entity_poly.entity_id
_entity_poly.type
_entity_poly.pdbx_seq_one_letter_code
_entity_poly.pdbx_strand_id
1 'polypeptide(L)'
;MIIRQFEVDDLPKIHAFFDQMGPESTKFFNTKDVNRKFAVKFVTEKNKSIIRWLAEEDGQMIGYVFLWDIDTTLPWLGIAVHDSHKGKGIGKLLINHANKWAEENGKGGVILITAKDNERGQKLYEGMGYQYYGIHPSGELLYIKRFIAFHDPETEGRLPIIPGF
;
A
#
# COMPACT_ATOMS: atom_id res chain seq x y z
N MET A 1 3.91 3.06 18.96
CA MET A 1 4.07 2.82 17.50
C MET A 1 4.08 4.15 16.75
N ILE A 2 4.96 4.30 15.80
CA ILE A 2 5.11 5.49 14.96
C ILE A 2 5.02 5.07 13.49
N ILE A 3 4.31 5.86 12.67
CA ILE A 3 4.31 5.71 11.21
C ILE A 3 5.03 6.93 10.62
N ARG A 4 6.08 6.70 9.85
CA ARG A 4 6.90 7.74 9.23
C ARG A 4 7.52 7.27 7.93
N GLN A 5 8.02 8.18 7.11
CA GLN A 5 8.74 7.81 5.90
C GLN A 5 10.00 7.02 6.21
N PHE A 6 10.40 6.18 5.25
CA PHE A 6 11.68 5.50 5.28
C PHE A 6 12.83 6.50 5.19
N GLU A 7 13.89 6.27 5.94
CA GLU A 7 15.14 7.02 5.91
C GLU A 7 16.32 6.07 5.65
N VAL A 8 17.47 6.62 5.24
CA VAL A 8 18.66 5.82 4.96
C VAL A 8 19.15 5.04 6.19
N ASP A 9 18.99 5.61 7.38
CA ASP A 9 19.34 4.97 8.63
C ASP A 9 18.45 3.77 8.99
N ASP A 10 17.37 3.56 8.25
CA ASP A 10 16.48 2.41 8.43
C ASP A 10 16.98 1.13 7.74
N LEU A 11 18.06 1.18 6.97
CA LEU A 11 18.60 0.00 6.27
C LEU A 11 18.69 -1.26 7.16
N PRO A 12 19.24 -1.20 8.39
CA PRO A 12 19.26 -2.37 9.27
C PRO A 12 17.86 -2.88 9.63
N LYS A 13 16.92 -1.99 9.87
CA LYS A 13 15.52 -2.33 10.19
C LYS A 13 14.80 -2.96 9.00
N ILE A 14 15.04 -2.45 7.79
CA ILE A 14 14.51 -2.99 6.55
C ILE A 14 15.00 -4.42 6.35
N HIS A 15 16.29 -4.66 6.46
CA HIS A 15 16.86 -5.99 6.32
C HIS A 15 16.32 -6.96 7.37
N ALA A 16 16.25 -6.55 8.63
CA ALA A 16 15.71 -7.37 9.72
C ALA A 16 14.24 -7.73 9.49
N PHE A 17 13.44 -6.77 9.02
CA PHE A 17 12.02 -7.00 8.70
C PHE A 17 11.85 -8.11 7.66
N PHE A 18 12.58 -8.04 6.55
CA PHE A 18 12.47 -9.04 5.48
C PHE A 18 13.08 -10.37 5.86
N ASP A 19 14.15 -10.39 6.67
CA ASP A 19 14.73 -11.63 7.19
C ASP A 19 13.76 -12.39 8.09
N GLN A 20 12.96 -11.68 8.87
CA GLN A 20 12.00 -12.24 9.83
C GLN A 20 10.62 -12.46 9.23
N MET A 21 10.40 -12.12 7.96
CA MET A 21 9.13 -12.30 7.28
C MET A 21 8.79 -13.79 7.17
N GLY A 22 7.68 -14.17 7.79
CA GLY A 22 7.22 -15.56 7.83
C GLY A 22 6.46 -16.00 6.59
N PRO A 23 6.08 -17.29 6.51
CA PRO A 23 5.42 -17.88 5.35
C PRO A 23 4.06 -17.25 5.03
N GLU A 24 3.35 -16.78 6.03
CA GLU A 24 2.06 -16.08 5.86
C GLU A 24 2.21 -14.77 5.08
N SER A 25 3.25 -14.01 5.35
CA SER A 25 3.53 -12.76 4.64
C SER A 25 4.13 -12.99 3.27
N THR A 26 4.94 -14.02 3.08
CA THR A 26 5.60 -14.29 1.80
C THR A 26 4.68 -14.97 0.78
N LYS A 27 3.61 -15.61 1.23
CA LYS A 27 2.67 -16.33 0.38
C LYS A 27 2.05 -15.47 -0.73
N PHE A 28 1.75 -14.20 -0.43
CA PHE A 28 1.08 -13.27 -1.35
C PHE A 28 2.01 -12.21 -1.94
N PHE A 29 3.30 -12.29 -1.66
CA PHE A 29 4.32 -11.41 -2.25
C PHE A 29 5.16 -12.18 -3.24
N ASN A 30 5.43 -11.58 -4.40
CA ASN A 30 6.18 -12.23 -5.48
C ASN A 30 7.50 -12.82 -5.02
N THR A 31 8.27 -12.09 -4.27
CA THR A 31 9.41 -12.60 -3.50
C THR A 31 9.79 -11.57 -2.44
N LYS A 32 10.17 -12.04 -1.26
CA LYS A 32 10.67 -11.13 -0.22
C LYS A 32 11.94 -10.37 -0.66
N ASP A 33 12.77 -11.01 -1.48
CA ASP A 33 14.01 -10.41 -1.96
C ASP A 33 13.77 -9.26 -2.94
N VAL A 34 12.76 -9.36 -3.80
CA VAL A 34 12.35 -8.27 -4.69
C VAL A 34 11.82 -7.08 -3.89
N ASN A 35 10.97 -7.33 -2.92
CA ASN A 35 10.42 -6.28 -2.05
C ASN A 35 11.51 -5.61 -1.21
N ARG A 36 12.44 -6.39 -0.67
CA ARG A 36 13.63 -5.89 0.03
C ARG A 36 14.44 -4.95 -0.87
N LYS A 37 14.71 -5.39 -2.10
CA LYS A 37 15.47 -4.61 -3.08
C LYS A 37 14.80 -3.26 -3.36
N PHE A 38 13.50 -3.23 -3.55
CA PHE A 38 12.76 -1.98 -3.76
C PHE A 38 12.78 -1.08 -2.52
N ALA A 39 12.65 -1.63 -1.32
CA ALA A 39 12.74 -0.85 -0.09
C ALA A 39 14.13 -0.23 0.12
N VAL A 40 15.19 -1.01 -0.15
CA VAL A 40 16.58 -0.50 -0.10
C VAL A 40 16.80 0.58 -1.14
N LYS A 41 16.36 0.37 -2.37
CA LYS A 41 16.48 1.38 -3.44
C LYS A 41 15.78 2.70 -3.08
N PHE A 42 14.63 2.63 -2.44
CA PHE A 42 13.90 3.83 -2.04
C PHE A 42 14.72 4.75 -1.14
N VAL A 43 15.47 4.20 -0.19
CA VAL A 43 16.29 4.98 0.74
C VAL A 43 17.67 5.35 0.20
N THR A 44 18.18 4.62 -0.80
CA THR A 44 19.49 4.86 -1.41
C THR A 44 19.43 5.64 -2.73
N GLU A 45 18.29 5.61 -3.41
CA GLU A 45 18.07 6.28 -4.69
C GLU A 45 16.86 7.21 -4.57
N LYS A 46 16.97 8.42 -5.16
CA LYS A 46 15.85 9.38 -5.18
C LYS A 46 14.89 9.02 -6.32
N ASN A 47 13.82 8.30 -6.00
CA ASN A 47 12.72 8.06 -6.93
C ASN A 47 11.50 8.92 -6.53
N LYS A 48 11.12 9.85 -7.41
CA LYS A 48 10.00 10.78 -7.16
C LYS A 48 8.62 10.19 -7.43
N SER A 49 8.54 8.99 -8.02
CA SER A 49 7.27 8.32 -8.34
C SER A 49 6.77 7.38 -7.25
N ILE A 50 7.51 7.23 -6.17
CA ILE A 50 7.20 6.32 -5.06
C ILE A 50 7.36 7.05 -3.74
N ILE A 51 6.44 6.78 -2.80
CA ILE A 51 6.58 7.17 -1.40
C ILE A 51 6.36 5.96 -0.52
N ARG A 52 7.17 5.80 0.54
CA ARG A 52 7.12 4.67 1.47
C ARG A 52 7.12 5.12 2.91
N TRP A 53 6.29 4.47 3.71
CA TRP A 53 6.25 4.66 5.17
C TRP A 53 6.43 3.32 5.86
N LEU A 54 7.06 3.34 7.01
CA LEU A 54 7.16 2.20 7.90
C LEU A 54 6.35 2.45 9.17
N ALA A 55 5.89 1.39 9.79
CA ALA A 55 5.43 1.36 11.16
C ALA A 55 6.57 0.84 12.03
N GLU A 56 6.92 1.60 13.06
CA GLU A 56 7.98 1.28 13.99
C GLU A 56 7.43 1.13 15.40
N GLU A 57 7.85 0.09 16.09
CA GLU A 57 7.53 -0.16 17.49
C GLU A 57 8.79 -0.75 18.18
N ASP A 58 9.14 -0.18 19.32
CA ASP A 58 10.34 -0.59 20.08
C ASP A 58 11.62 -0.66 19.25
N GLY A 59 11.81 0.31 18.36
CA GLY A 59 12.98 0.40 17.49
C GLY A 59 13.00 -0.59 16.33
N GLN A 60 11.92 -1.35 16.11
CA GLN A 60 11.81 -2.34 15.04
C GLN A 60 10.75 -1.94 14.01
N MET A 61 11.03 -2.23 12.76
CA MET A 61 10.04 -2.12 11.69
C MET A 61 9.08 -3.31 11.77
N ILE A 62 7.78 -3.02 11.94
CA ILE A 62 6.74 -4.05 12.10
C ILE A 62 5.80 -4.13 10.91
N GLY A 63 5.89 -3.18 10.00
CA GLY A 63 5.12 -3.15 8.77
C GLY A 63 5.53 -1.97 7.90
N TYR A 64 5.04 -1.97 6.67
CA TYR A 64 5.22 -0.86 5.75
C TYR A 64 4.05 -0.73 4.79
N VAL A 65 3.89 0.46 4.26
CA VAL A 65 2.98 0.77 3.16
C VAL A 65 3.69 1.67 2.17
N PHE A 66 3.36 1.56 0.92
CA PHE A 66 3.88 2.44 -0.12
C PHE A 66 2.82 2.74 -1.18
N LEU A 67 3.02 3.87 -1.84
CA LEU A 67 2.31 4.24 -3.04
C LEU A 67 3.33 4.40 -4.16
N TRP A 68 3.06 3.82 -5.32
CA TRP A 68 3.84 4.10 -6.53
C TRP A 68 2.96 4.75 -7.59
N ASP A 69 3.59 5.28 -8.62
CA ASP A 69 2.93 6.13 -9.62
C ASP A 69 2.20 7.31 -8.96
N ILE A 70 2.86 7.93 -7.98
CA ILE A 70 2.29 9.06 -7.23
C ILE A 70 2.18 10.35 -8.04
N ASP A 71 2.75 10.40 -9.22
CA ASP A 71 2.59 11.45 -10.21
C ASP A 71 1.29 11.31 -11.04
N THR A 72 0.57 10.21 -10.88
CA THR A 72 -0.73 9.96 -11.52
C THR A 72 -1.90 10.29 -10.57
N THR A 73 -3.12 10.29 -11.12
CA THR A 73 -4.36 10.52 -10.35
C THR A 73 -4.70 9.35 -9.42
N LEU A 74 -4.29 8.13 -9.78
CA LEU A 74 -4.60 6.90 -9.06
C LEU A 74 -3.32 6.11 -8.77
N PRO A 75 -2.59 6.47 -7.71
CA PRO A 75 -1.43 5.69 -7.29
C PRO A 75 -1.83 4.29 -6.83
N TRP A 76 -0.89 3.36 -6.98
CA TRP A 76 -1.00 1.99 -6.52
C TRP A 76 -0.53 1.84 -5.08
N LEU A 77 -1.23 1.03 -4.30
CA LEU A 77 -0.86 0.74 -2.91
C LEU A 77 -0.29 -0.67 -2.78
N GLY A 78 0.80 -0.78 -2.01
CA GLY A 78 1.33 -2.04 -1.51
C GLY A 78 1.55 -1.96 -0.02
N ILE A 79 1.32 -3.07 0.68
CA ILE A 79 1.38 -3.13 2.14
C ILE A 79 1.88 -4.50 2.61
N ALA A 80 2.64 -4.51 3.69
CA ALA A 80 2.95 -5.71 4.44
C ALA A 80 3.03 -5.42 5.94
N VAL A 81 2.58 -6.36 6.75
CA VAL A 81 2.69 -6.33 8.21
C VAL A 81 3.39 -7.60 8.66
N HIS A 82 4.33 -7.48 9.60
CA HIS A 82 5.04 -8.61 10.17
C HIS A 82 4.05 -9.63 10.78
N ASP A 83 4.31 -10.92 10.59
CA ASP A 83 3.39 -11.99 10.99
C ASP A 83 3.02 -11.92 12.47
N SER A 84 3.98 -11.60 13.34
CA SER A 84 3.76 -11.45 14.78
C SER A 84 2.85 -10.28 15.17
N HIS A 85 2.60 -9.35 14.26
CA HIS A 85 1.83 -8.12 14.49
C HIS A 85 0.50 -8.09 13.70
N LYS A 86 0.18 -9.15 12.97
CA LYS A 86 -1.10 -9.29 12.28
C LYS A 86 -2.27 -9.37 13.27
N GLY A 87 -3.43 -8.84 12.87
CA GLY A 87 -4.63 -8.84 13.71
C GLY A 87 -4.66 -7.77 14.79
N LYS A 88 -3.68 -6.86 14.86
CA LYS A 88 -3.59 -5.76 15.82
C LYS A 88 -4.02 -4.40 15.26
N GLY A 89 -4.57 -4.37 14.05
CA GLY A 89 -5.03 -3.13 13.42
C GLY A 89 -3.93 -2.31 12.72
N ILE A 90 -2.70 -2.79 12.65
CA ILE A 90 -1.58 -2.06 12.05
C ILE A 90 -1.79 -1.86 10.56
N GLY A 91 -2.31 -2.85 9.85
CA GLY A 91 -2.64 -2.73 8.43
C GLY A 91 -3.61 -1.58 8.15
N LYS A 92 -4.65 -1.44 8.98
CA LYS A 92 -5.62 -0.34 8.87
C LYS A 92 -4.96 1.03 9.08
N LEU A 93 -4.07 1.15 10.06
CA LEU A 93 -3.37 2.39 10.33
C LEU A 93 -2.45 2.78 9.18
N LEU A 94 -1.73 1.82 8.61
CA LEU A 94 -0.86 2.03 7.46
C LEU A 94 -1.65 2.45 6.21
N ILE A 95 -2.74 1.76 5.90
CA ILE A 95 -3.62 2.10 4.76
C ILE A 95 -4.21 3.49 4.94
N ASN A 96 -4.71 3.83 6.14
CA ASN A 96 -5.24 5.15 6.44
C ASN A 96 -4.18 6.24 6.23
N HIS A 97 -2.96 5.98 6.65
CA HIS A 97 -1.85 6.93 6.47
C HIS A 97 -1.59 7.20 4.98
N ALA A 98 -1.51 6.16 4.17
CA ALA A 98 -1.30 6.28 2.73
C ALA A 98 -2.49 6.96 2.02
N ASN A 99 -3.72 6.58 2.37
CA ASN A 99 -4.92 7.18 1.81
C ASN A 99 -5.03 8.67 2.15
N LYS A 100 -4.72 9.05 3.39
CA LYS A 100 -4.71 10.45 3.83
C LYS A 100 -3.70 11.26 3.03
N TRP A 101 -2.49 10.74 2.85
CA TRP A 101 -1.48 11.39 2.03
C TRP A 101 -1.97 11.60 0.59
N ALA A 102 -2.57 10.57 -0.01
CA ALA A 102 -3.07 10.63 -1.38
C ALA A 102 -4.19 11.68 -1.51
N GLU A 103 -5.13 11.73 -0.58
CA GLU A 103 -6.21 12.70 -0.56
C GLU A 103 -5.69 14.13 -0.39
N GLU A 104 -4.78 14.36 0.55
CA GLU A 104 -4.15 15.67 0.81
C GLU A 104 -3.28 16.14 -0.37
N ASN A 105 -2.76 15.23 -1.19
CA ASN A 105 -1.97 15.53 -2.39
C ASN A 105 -2.80 15.52 -3.69
N GLY A 106 -4.11 15.64 -3.59
CA GLY A 106 -5.00 15.86 -4.73
C GLY A 106 -5.20 14.64 -5.62
N LYS A 107 -5.01 13.41 -5.11
CA LYS A 107 -5.27 12.19 -5.86
C LYS A 107 -6.77 11.91 -5.95
N GLY A 108 -7.21 11.25 -7.03
CA GLY A 108 -8.61 10.87 -7.22
C GLY A 108 -9.02 9.62 -6.44
N GLY A 109 -8.05 8.87 -6.00
CA GLY A 109 -8.25 7.63 -5.26
C GLY A 109 -6.94 6.86 -5.11
N VAL A 110 -7.06 5.63 -4.69
CA VAL A 110 -5.94 4.67 -4.57
C VAL A 110 -6.42 3.32 -5.11
N ILE A 111 -5.56 2.64 -5.87
CA ILE A 111 -5.84 1.32 -6.42
C ILE A 111 -4.86 0.29 -5.85
N LEU A 112 -5.29 -0.95 -5.80
CA LEU A 112 -4.44 -2.07 -5.40
C LEU A 112 -4.87 -3.36 -6.10
N ILE A 113 -3.95 -4.32 -6.14
CA ILE A 113 -4.26 -5.70 -6.53
C ILE A 113 -3.98 -6.63 -5.36
N THR A 114 -4.74 -7.72 -5.29
CA THR A 114 -4.55 -8.76 -4.27
C THR A 114 -4.89 -10.14 -4.83
N ALA A 115 -4.21 -11.16 -4.34
CA ALA A 115 -4.45 -12.53 -4.77
C ALA A 115 -5.89 -12.98 -4.47
N LYS A 116 -6.44 -13.81 -5.36
CA LYS A 116 -7.82 -14.34 -5.22
C LYS A 116 -8.04 -15.12 -3.94
N ASP A 117 -7.02 -15.77 -3.43
CA ASP A 117 -7.05 -16.57 -2.20
C ASP A 117 -6.60 -15.78 -0.95
N ASN A 118 -6.28 -14.50 -1.08
CA ASN A 118 -5.99 -13.63 0.05
C ASN A 118 -7.26 -13.06 0.67
N GLU A 119 -8.07 -13.92 1.29
CA GLU A 119 -9.35 -13.54 1.90
C GLU A 119 -9.18 -12.49 3.01
N ARG A 120 -8.12 -12.60 3.79
CA ARG A 120 -7.82 -11.64 4.87
C ARG A 120 -7.54 -10.24 4.33
N GLY A 121 -6.74 -10.15 3.27
CA GLY A 121 -6.46 -8.88 2.60
C GLY A 121 -7.72 -8.29 1.99
N GLN A 122 -8.54 -9.08 1.32
CA GLN A 122 -9.80 -8.63 0.73
C GLN A 122 -10.74 -8.04 1.78
N LYS A 123 -10.91 -8.71 2.92
CA LYS A 123 -11.72 -8.20 4.04
C LYS A 123 -11.18 -6.89 4.61
N LEU A 124 -9.85 -6.79 4.74
CA LEU A 124 -9.19 -5.57 5.19
C LEU A 124 -9.49 -4.40 4.24
N TYR A 125 -9.28 -4.59 2.94
CA TYR A 125 -9.49 -3.55 1.93
C TYR A 125 -10.96 -3.13 1.82
N GLU A 126 -11.88 -4.09 1.80
CA GLU A 126 -13.31 -3.82 1.79
C GLU A 126 -13.74 -3.04 3.02
N GLY A 127 -13.24 -3.41 4.21
CA GLY A 127 -13.48 -2.71 5.47
C GLY A 127 -12.92 -1.28 5.49
N MET A 128 -11.95 -0.98 4.65
CA MET A 128 -11.35 0.35 4.49
C MET A 128 -12.00 1.20 3.38
N GLY A 129 -13.08 0.70 2.77
CA GLY A 129 -13.82 1.41 1.74
C GLY A 129 -13.33 1.17 0.31
N TYR A 130 -12.44 0.21 0.11
CA TYR A 130 -12.07 -0.25 -1.24
C TYR A 130 -13.19 -1.12 -1.81
N GLN A 131 -13.46 -0.94 -3.10
CA GLN A 131 -14.46 -1.72 -3.83
C GLN A 131 -13.79 -2.59 -4.89
N TYR A 132 -14.28 -3.81 -5.02
CA TYR A 132 -13.90 -4.69 -6.11
C TYR A 132 -14.25 -4.05 -7.46
N TYR A 133 -13.29 -4.04 -8.36
CA TYR A 133 -13.45 -3.38 -9.68
C TYR A 133 -13.25 -4.33 -10.87
N GLY A 134 -12.73 -5.52 -10.64
CA GLY A 134 -12.49 -6.50 -11.68
C GLY A 134 -11.22 -7.30 -11.47
N ILE A 135 -10.75 -7.91 -12.54
CA ILE A 135 -9.55 -8.75 -12.54
C ILE A 135 -8.45 -8.02 -13.33
N HIS A 136 -7.32 -7.83 -12.68
CA HIS A 136 -6.13 -7.29 -13.31
C HIS A 136 -5.54 -8.30 -14.31
N PRO A 137 -4.83 -7.88 -15.38
CA PRO A 137 -4.17 -8.81 -16.32
C PRO A 137 -3.25 -9.85 -15.68
N SER A 138 -2.73 -9.59 -14.48
CA SER A 138 -1.96 -10.58 -13.68
C SER A 138 -2.80 -11.75 -13.16
N GLY A 139 -4.14 -11.66 -13.24
CA GLY A 139 -5.08 -12.61 -12.64
C GLY A 139 -5.48 -12.26 -11.20
N GLU A 140 -4.90 -11.24 -10.61
CA GLU A 140 -5.25 -10.78 -9.27
C GLU A 140 -6.50 -9.91 -9.28
N LEU A 141 -7.16 -9.81 -8.12
CA LEU A 141 -8.33 -8.96 -7.94
C LEU A 141 -7.90 -7.49 -7.85
N LEU A 142 -8.60 -6.63 -8.58
CA LEU A 142 -8.40 -5.19 -8.57
C LEU A 142 -9.41 -4.53 -7.65
N TYR A 143 -8.93 -3.69 -6.73
CA TYR A 143 -9.71 -2.90 -5.80
C TYR A 143 -9.38 -1.42 -5.96
N ILE A 144 -10.39 -0.57 -5.76
CA ILE A 144 -10.26 0.88 -5.85
C ILE A 144 -10.97 1.55 -4.68
N LYS A 145 -10.34 2.58 -4.13
CA LYS A 145 -10.98 3.56 -3.25
C LYS A 145 -10.93 4.92 -3.94
N ARG A 146 -12.12 5.51 -4.15
CA ARG A 146 -12.27 6.86 -4.72
C ARG A 146 -12.47 7.88 -3.63
N PHE A 147 -11.91 9.08 -3.82
CA PHE A 147 -12.11 10.19 -2.90
C PHE A 147 -13.27 11.08 -3.35
N ILE A 148 -14.12 11.49 -2.41
CA ILE A 148 -15.32 12.29 -2.69
C ILE A 148 -14.98 13.65 -3.33
N ALA A 149 -13.83 14.22 -2.96
CA ALA A 149 -13.34 15.49 -3.50
C ALA A 149 -13.11 15.48 -5.03
N PHE A 150 -13.12 14.31 -5.66
CA PHE A 150 -12.96 14.15 -7.10
C PHE A 150 -14.29 14.02 -7.86
N HIS A 151 -15.41 14.23 -7.21
CA HIS A 151 -16.70 14.33 -7.92
C HIS A 151 -16.79 15.70 -8.59
N ASP A 152 -16.72 15.71 -9.92
CA ASP A 152 -17.02 16.88 -10.71
C ASP A 152 -18.55 17.10 -10.65
N PRO A 153 -19.03 18.29 -10.23
CA PRO A 153 -20.48 18.58 -10.19
C PRO A 153 -21.19 18.37 -11.54
N GLU A 154 -20.49 18.57 -12.65
CA GLU A 154 -21.06 18.37 -13.99
C GLU A 154 -21.22 16.88 -14.34
N THR A 155 -20.51 16.00 -13.63
CA THR A 155 -20.58 14.54 -13.79
C THR A 155 -21.23 13.86 -12.59
N GLU A 156 -21.89 14.60 -11.72
CA GLU A 156 -22.56 14.06 -10.54
C GLU A 156 -23.53 12.95 -10.96
N GLY A 157 -23.39 11.77 -10.34
CA GLY A 157 -24.14 10.57 -10.70
C GLY A 157 -23.48 9.71 -11.78
N ARG A 158 -22.35 10.13 -12.37
CA ARG A 158 -21.54 9.31 -13.26
C ARG A 158 -20.31 8.77 -12.54
N LEU A 159 -19.90 7.57 -12.93
CA LEU A 159 -18.61 7.04 -12.46
C LEU A 159 -17.49 7.88 -13.08
N PRO A 160 -16.49 8.33 -12.27
CA PRO A 160 -15.33 9.01 -12.83
C PRO A 160 -14.62 8.12 -13.86
N ILE A 161 -14.14 8.73 -14.93
CA ILE A 161 -13.24 8.04 -15.85
C ILE A 161 -11.92 7.81 -15.11
N ILE A 162 -11.51 6.56 -15.02
CA ILE A 162 -10.25 6.19 -14.38
C ILE A 162 -9.17 6.18 -15.45
N PRO A 163 -8.13 7.04 -15.35
CA PRO A 163 -7.04 7.04 -16.32
C PRO A 163 -6.36 5.67 -16.38
N GLY A 164 -6.16 5.14 -17.59
CA GLY A 164 -5.50 3.85 -17.81
C GLY A 164 -6.41 2.62 -17.75
N PHE A 165 -7.71 2.82 -17.61
CA PHE A 165 -8.71 1.75 -17.70
C PHE A 165 -9.59 1.89 -18.93
#